data_1bc3598cdbebb1639fc9ba8a92feb02a
#
_entry.id   1bc3598cdbebb1639fc9ba8a92feb02a
#
_cell.length_a   1.000
_cell.length_b   1.000
_cell.length_c   1.000
_cell.angle_alpha   90.00
_cell.angle_beta   90.00
_cell.angle_gamma   90.00
#
_symmetry.space_group_name_H-M   'P 1'
#
loop_
_entity.id
_entity.type
_entity.pdbx_description
1 polymer ?
#
loop_
_entity_poly.entity_id
_entity_poly.type
_entity_poly.pdbx_seq_one_letter_code
_entity_poly.pdbx_strand_id
1 'polypeptide(L)'
;RREKMNFLIKGLSFCVIFFIGCSDIKNNNENDEIELLRLLDEASATGLDGFDDGGLVDLEYETGLELFGTSRILGDTLNYGEGYRVRYGRRILNRDRTVDFSIEGDTALGIINYNLNGTFVVQVRDTSTMDVIDSMGFSKDFSSLMTRKVKFVRTVNQNNPDGYFWRISAMTPLVGVSGDKVSLSSLNIFSVNASTDSINGITVEEGDLLFALNSSEIGDLFLDRDNLPTFDAFQHIMLKIAVENNGPEYALDSVGVGEWVMNRYGRSQYQRGRRKLNDKGIGVDEIVNDNIHAGLWRVHGPGLGQESRIFRSFFSIIDLATIFTEDGGYNCYTLSIPYKVTRPN
;
A
#
# COMPACT_ATOMS: atom_id res chain seq x y z
N ARG A 1 -43.76 7.32 -67.32
CA ARG A 1 -42.42 7.96 -67.12
C ARG A 1 -42.41 9.02 -66.02
N ARG A 2 -43.48 9.17 -65.20
CA ARG A 2 -43.56 10.18 -64.09
C ARG A 2 -43.63 9.54 -62.69
N GLU A 3 -43.70 8.22 -62.52
CA GLU A 3 -43.80 7.58 -61.21
C GLU A 3 -42.48 7.12 -60.59
N LYS A 4 -41.34 7.17 -61.31
CA LYS A 4 -40.03 6.74 -60.78
C LYS A 4 -39.19 7.84 -60.12
N MET A 5 -39.64 9.09 -60.13
CA MET A 5 -38.88 10.21 -59.61
C MET A 5 -39.27 10.62 -58.17
N ASN A 6 -40.41 10.14 -57.68
CA ASN A 6 -40.88 10.48 -56.31
C ASN A 6 -40.39 9.54 -55.20
N PHE A 7 -39.69 8.45 -55.54
CA PHE A 7 -39.19 7.51 -54.55
C PHE A 7 -37.78 7.84 -54.02
N LEU A 8 -37.02 8.67 -54.76
CA LEU A 8 -35.65 9.02 -54.40
C LEU A 8 -35.55 10.22 -53.42
N ILE A 9 -36.59 11.03 -53.28
CA ILE A 9 -36.60 12.20 -52.39
C ILE A 9 -37.08 11.87 -50.99
N LYS A 10 -37.79 10.75 -50.79
CA LYS A 10 -38.24 10.30 -49.46
C LYS A 10 -37.16 9.49 -48.68
N GLY A 11 -36.14 8.97 -49.37
CA GLY A 11 -35.06 8.22 -48.76
C GLY A 11 -33.94 9.09 -48.17
N LEU A 12 -33.82 10.35 -48.62
CA LEU A 12 -32.72 11.24 -48.20
C LEU A 12 -33.06 12.06 -46.95
N SER A 13 -34.35 12.17 -46.58
CA SER A 13 -34.79 12.96 -45.42
C SER A 13 -34.70 12.20 -44.09
N PHE A 14 -34.48 10.86 -44.13
CA PHE A 14 -34.45 10.04 -42.93
C PHE A 14 -33.04 9.77 -42.40
N CYS A 15 -31.99 10.03 -43.20
CA CYS A 15 -30.59 9.83 -42.76
C CYS A 15 -29.95 11.06 -42.07
N VAL A 16 -30.60 12.24 -42.09
CA VAL A 16 -30.01 13.45 -41.50
C VAL A 16 -30.33 13.61 -40.01
N ILE A 17 -31.34 12.89 -39.47
CA ILE A 17 -31.76 13.06 -38.07
C ILE A 17 -30.96 12.15 -37.11
N PHE A 18 -30.22 11.16 -37.62
CA PHE A 18 -29.43 10.24 -36.74
C PHE A 18 -28.00 10.72 -36.45
N PHE A 19 -27.52 11.81 -37.02
CA PHE A 19 -26.15 12.30 -36.79
C PHE A 19 -26.02 13.42 -35.76
N ILE A 20 -27.14 13.92 -35.21
CA ILE A 20 -27.07 15.01 -34.19
C ILE A 20 -27.05 14.46 -32.76
N GLY A 21 -27.35 13.19 -32.55
CA GLY A 21 -27.39 12.59 -31.20
C GLY A 21 -26.07 12.01 -30.69
N CYS A 22 -25.03 11.88 -31.54
CA CYS A 22 -23.76 11.24 -31.08
C CYS A 22 -22.67 12.21 -30.65
N SER A 23 -22.79 13.54 -30.89
CA SER A 23 -21.76 14.50 -30.50
C SER A 23 -21.85 14.89 -29.03
N ASP A 24 -23.05 14.95 -28.46
CA ASP A 24 -23.22 15.35 -27.05
C ASP A 24 -22.79 14.29 -26.06
N ILE A 25 -22.96 13.00 -26.40
CA ILE A 25 -22.54 11.88 -25.53
C ILE A 25 -21.02 11.76 -25.47
N LYS A 26 -20.30 12.03 -26.55
CA LYS A 26 -18.82 12.02 -26.55
C LYS A 26 -18.23 13.16 -25.75
N ASN A 27 -18.79 14.37 -25.86
CA ASN A 27 -18.28 15.53 -25.15
C ASN A 27 -18.51 15.45 -23.64
N ASN A 28 -19.62 14.85 -23.19
CA ASN A 28 -19.88 14.65 -21.78
C ASN A 28 -18.90 13.62 -21.15
N ASN A 29 -18.59 12.54 -21.85
CA ASN A 29 -17.67 11.52 -21.34
C ASN A 29 -16.22 12.07 -21.23
N GLU A 30 -15.75 12.86 -22.20
CA GLU A 30 -14.41 13.48 -22.11
C GLU A 30 -14.30 14.45 -20.92
N ASN A 31 -15.32 15.25 -20.66
CA ASN A 31 -15.34 16.15 -19.49
C ASN A 31 -15.39 15.36 -18.18
N ASP A 32 -16.17 14.30 -18.12
CA ASP A 32 -16.23 13.41 -16.97
C ASP A 32 -14.87 12.76 -16.68
N GLU A 33 -14.18 12.22 -17.70
CA GLU A 33 -12.84 11.63 -17.54
C GLU A 33 -11.82 12.64 -17.02
N ILE A 34 -11.85 13.89 -17.50
CA ILE A 34 -10.97 14.96 -17.01
C ILE A 34 -11.23 15.24 -15.52
N GLU A 35 -12.50 15.30 -15.11
CA GLU A 35 -12.85 15.52 -13.71
C GLU A 35 -12.45 14.32 -12.83
N LEU A 36 -12.65 13.08 -13.29
CA LEU A 36 -12.24 11.88 -12.60
C LEU A 36 -10.72 11.81 -12.42
N LEU A 37 -9.94 12.17 -13.45
CA LEU A 37 -8.48 12.28 -13.35
C LEU A 37 -8.06 13.33 -12.33
N ARG A 38 -8.69 14.51 -12.34
CA ARG A 38 -8.42 15.56 -11.36
C ARG A 38 -8.68 15.07 -9.91
N LEU A 39 -9.79 14.36 -9.69
CA LEU A 39 -10.10 13.79 -8.38
C LEU A 39 -9.05 12.78 -7.92
N LEU A 40 -8.49 11.97 -8.82
CA LEU A 40 -7.39 11.06 -8.52
C LEU A 40 -6.11 11.81 -8.15
N ASP A 41 -5.81 12.91 -8.81
CA ASP A 41 -4.61 13.72 -8.54
C ASP A 41 -4.71 14.46 -7.20
N GLU A 42 -5.90 14.94 -6.84
CA GLU A 42 -6.16 15.65 -5.59
C GLU A 42 -6.26 14.71 -4.37
N ALA A 43 -6.69 13.46 -4.57
CA ALA A 43 -6.90 12.52 -3.49
C ALA A 43 -5.58 11.91 -3.00
N SER A 44 -5.07 12.38 -1.87
CA SER A 44 -3.84 11.84 -1.27
C SER A 44 -3.87 10.33 -0.99
N ALA A 45 -5.05 9.74 -0.85
CA ALA A 45 -5.22 8.30 -0.60
C ALA A 45 -4.99 7.43 -1.84
N THR A 46 -5.06 7.98 -3.05
CA THR A 46 -4.88 7.24 -4.32
C THR A 46 -3.45 7.20 -4.81
N GLY A 47 -2.60 8.14 -4.40
CA GLY A 47 -1.24 8.26 -4.87
C GLY A 47 -0.25 7.27 -4.25
N LEU A 48 1.00 7.35 -4.68
CA LEU A 48 2.13 6.53 -4.22
C LEU A 48 3.04 7.23 -3.21
N ASP A 49 2.66 8.43 -2.72
CA ASP A 49 3.49 9.12 -1.75
C ASP A 49 3.69 8.26 -0.50
N GLY A 50 4.91 7.99 -0.16
CA GLY A 50 5.25 7.12 0.94
C GLY A 50 5.65 5.71 0.53
N PHE A 51 5.55 5.35 -0.75
CA PHE A 51 6.02 4.07 -1.24
C PHE A 51 7.56 4.00 -1.35
N ASP A 52 8.19 5.05 -1.85
CA ASP A 52 9.65 5.10 -1.89
C ASP A 52 10.23 5.09 -0.46
N ASP A 53 11.42 4.56 -0.29
CA ASP A 53 12.00 4.38 1.05
C ASP A 53 12.47 5.70 1.67
N GLY A 54 12.48 6.80 0.91
CA GLY A 54 12.93 8.11 1.39
C GLY A 54 14.37 8.09 1.90
N GLY A 55 15.20 7.22 1.35
CA GLY A 55 16.55 6.89 1.77
C GLY A 55 16.69 5.40 2.09
N LEU A 56 17.86 4.99 2.56
CA LEU A 56 18.12 3.61 2.94
C LEU A 56 17.41 3.25 4.24
N VAL A 57 16.73 2.11 4.23
CA VAL A 57 16.12 1.47 5.41
C VAL A 57 17.19 0.66 6.10
N ASP A 58 17.31 0.86 7.39
CA ASP A 58 18.20 0.10 8.23
C ASP A 58 17.51 -1.19 8.68
N LEU A 59 18.13 -2.33 8.44
CA LEU A 59 17.58 -3.62 8.86
C LEU A 59 17.64 -3.83 10.37
N GLU A 60 18.53 -3.09 11.07
CA GLU A 60 18.59 -3.13 12.53
C GLU A 60 17.56 -2.21 13.20
N TYR A 61 16.72 -1.51 12.42
CA TYR A 61 15.75 -0.60 12.97
C TYR A 61 14.60 -1.37 13.63
N GLU A 62 14.74 -1.60 14.90
CA GLU A 62 13.71 -2.18 15.75
C GLU A 62 12.81 -1.11 16.35
N THR A 63 11.53 -1.33 16.27
CA THR A 63 10.57 -0.33 16.73
C THR A 63 9.40 -0.90 17.52
N GLY A 64 9.49 -2.16 17.94
CA GLY A 64 8.35 -2.85 18.56
C GLY A 64 8.16 -2.60 20.05
N LEU A 65 9.23 -2.50 20.80
CA LEU A 65 9.21 -2.59 22.28
C LEU A 65 9.45 -1.28 23.02
N GLU A 66 9.89 -0.23 22.34
CA GLU A 66 9.98 1.12 22.95
C GLU A 66 8.63 1.66 23.47
N LEU A 67 7.54 1.02 23.08
CA LEU A 67 6.18 1.40 23.44
C LEU A 67 5.89 1.34 24.94
N PHE A 68 6.58 0.47 25.66
CA PHE A 68 6.32 0.22 27.08
C PHE A 68 7.53 0.46 27.98
N GLY A 69 8.56 1.13 27.47
CA GLY A 69 9.76 1.42 28.28
C GLY A 69 10.63 0.20 28.60
N THR A 70 10.41 -0.91 27.94
CA THR A 70 11.23 -2.10 28.07
C THR A 70 12.45 -2.05 27.15
N SER A 71 13.60 -2.38 27.70
CA SER A 71 14.90 -2.37 27.01
C SER A 71 14.86 -3.10 25.68
N ARG A 72 15.65 -2.58 24.70
CA ARG A 72 15.96 -3.23 23.45
C ARG A 72 16.09 -4.75 23.63
N ILE A 73 15.22 -5.51 22.99
CA ILE A 73 15.50 -6.93 22.80
C ILE A 73 16.56 -7.02 21.69
N LEU A 74 17.77 -7.32 22.11
CA LEU A 74 18.99 -7.49 21.31
C LEU A 74 18.95 -8.77 20.46
N GLY A 75 17.84 -9.15 19.87
CA GLY A 75 17.70 -10.44 19.19
C GLY A 75 17.35 -10.40 17.73
N ASP A 76 17.13 -9.21 17.16
CA ASP A 76 16.49 -9.10 15.85
C ASP A 76 17.38 -8.49 14.77
N THR A 77 18.69 -8.57 14.90
CA THR A 77 19.63 -8.11 13.88
C THR A 77 19.78 -9.14 12.78
N LEU A 78 19.45 -8.73 11.55
CA LEU A 78 19.91 -9.42 10.35
C LEU A 78 21.43 -9.29 10.31
N ASN A 79 22.12 -10.31 10.74
CA ASN A 79 23.57 -10.30 10.77
C ASN A 79 24.14 -10.64 9.39
N TYR A 80 24.79 -9.67 8.78
CA TYR A 80 25.75 -9.90 7.70
C TYR A 80 27.09 -10.48 8.24
N GLY A 81 27.05 -11.01 9.46
CA GLY A 81 28.20 -11.37 10.29
C GLY A 81 28.36 -10.37 11.43
N GLU A 82 29.04 -10.79 12.50
CA GLU A 82 29.39 -9.88 13.61
C GLU A 82 30.16 -8.66 13.07
N GLY A 83 29.70 -7.46 13.41
CA GLY A 83 30.36 -6.21 13.05
C GLY A 83 29.84 -5.52 11.80
N TYR A 84 28.79 -6.03 11.14
CA TYR A 84 28.23 -5.42 9.94
C TYR A 84 26.76 -5.03 10.11
N ARG A 85 26.40 -3.93 9.46
CA ARG A 85 25.04 -3.38 9.43
C ARG A 85 24.55 -3.25 7.99
N VAL A 86 23.41 -3.82 7.67
CA VAL A 86 22.83 -3.77 6.33
C VAL A 86 21.75 -2.71 6.24
N ARG A 87 21.78 -1.92 5.19
CA ARG A 87 20.77 -0.94 4.82
C ARG A 87 20.35 -1.18 3.39
N TYR A 88 19.08 -1.05 3.11
CA TYR A 88 18.57 -1.14 1.75
C TYR A 88 17.60 -0.01 1.43
N GLY A 89 17.38 0.24 0.16
CA GLY A 89 16.41 1.23 -0.29
C GLY A 89 16.13 1.13 -1.79
N ARG A 90 15.04 1.76 -2.19
CA ARG A 90 14.60 1.86 -3.57
C ARG A 90 14.81 3.28 -4.07
N ARG A 91 15.45 3.41 -5.21
CA ARG A 91 15.49 4.67 -5.97
C ARG A 91 14.60 4.50 -7.18
N ILE A 92 13.40 5.09 -7.15
CA ILE A 92 12.49 5.08 -8.28
C ILE A 92 13.03 6.05 -9.33
N LEU A 93 13.32 5.55 -10.53
CA LEU A 93 13.82 6.32 -11.65
C LEU A 93 12.68 6.74 -12.59
N ASN A 94 11.71 5.84 -12.80
CA ASN A 94 10.56 6.10 -13.62
C ASN A 94 9.26 5.64 -12.94
N ARG A 95 8.20 6.42 -13.14
CA ARG A 95 6.86 6.17 -12.61
C ARG A 95 5.82 6.53 -13.67
N ASP A 96 5.38 5.53 -14.40
CA ASP A 96 4.32 5.69 -15.39
C ASP A 96 2.98 5.30 -14.78
N ARG A 97 1.96 6.14 -14.96
CA ARG A 97 0.59 5.88 -14.53
C ARG A 97 -0.33 5.81 -15.74
N THR A 98 -1.09 4.75 -15.85
CA THR A 98 -2.23 4.65 -16.77
C THR A 98 -3.52 4.53 -15.98
N VAL A 99 -4.60 5.09 -16.52
CA VAL A 99 -5.93 5.00 -15.93
C VAL A 99 -6.92 4.66 -17.04
N ASP A 100 -7.68 3.61 -16.84
CA ASP A 100 -8.75 3.21 -17.73
C ASP A 100 -10.08 3.43 -17.02
N PHE A 101 -10.99 4.22 -17.61
CA PHE A 101 -12.31 4.50 -17.06
C PHE A 101 -13.42 3.73 -17.77
N SER A 102 -14.38 3.23 -17.00
CA SER A 102 -15.68 2.77 -17.46
C SER A 102 -16.74 3.62 -16.77
N ILE A 103 -17.49 4.44 -17.52
CA ILE A 103 -18.50 5.36 -17.02
C ILE A 103 -19.88 4.81 -17.40
N GLU A 104 -20.72 4.54 -16.41
CA GLU A 104 -22.05 3.98 -16.57
C GLU A 104 -23.08 4.79 -15.75
N GLY A 105 -23.79 5.70 -16.41
CA GLY A 105 -24.76 6.57 -15.75
C GLY A 105 -24.12 7.43 -14.66
N ASP A 106 -24.57 7.25 -13.40
CA ASP A 106 -24.10 8.01 -12.25
C ASP A 106 -22.93 7.34 -11.50
N THR A 107 -22.33 6.34 -12.12
CA THR A 107 -21.19 5.61 -11.56
C THR A 107 -20.05 5.54 -12.55
N ALA A 108 -18.81 5.53 -12.05
CA ALA A 108 -17.63 5.23 -12.84
C ALA A 108 -16.67 4.32 -12.08
N LEU A 109 -15.96 3.48 -12.82
CA LEU A 109 -14.88 2.65 -12.34
C LEU A 109 -13.60 3.08 -13.04
N GLY A 110 -12.57 3.44 -12.28
CA GLY A 110 -11.22 3.68 -12.77
C GLY A 110 -10.28 2.54 -12.37
N ILE A 111 -9.55 1.97 -13.32
CA ILE A 111 -8.47 1.02 -13.07
C ILE A 111 -7.16 1.78 -13.23
N ILE A 112 -6.41 1.88 -12.13
CA ILE A 112 -5.16 2.62 -12.10
C ILE A 112 -4.01 1.63 -12.05
N ASN A 113 -3.10 1.73 -13.01
CA ASN A 113 -1.86 0.95 -13.05
C ASN A 113 -0.68 1.90 -12.95
N TYR A 114 0.27 1.56 -12.08
CA TYR A 114 1.56 2.22 -11.97
C TYR A 114 2.66 1.24 -12.36
N ASN A 115 3.45 1.61 -13.36
CA ASN A 115 4.68 0.90 -13.71
C ASN A 115 5.85 1.67 -13.10
N LEU A 116 6.52 1.04 -12.15
CA LEU A 116 7.68 1.60 -11.46
C LEU A 116 8.93 0.88 -11.92
N ASN A 117 9.94 1.65 -12.30
CA ASN A 117 11.26 1.13 -12.59
C ASN A 117 12.29 1.92 -11.80
N GLY A 118 13.33 1.25 -11.35
CA GLY A 118 14.36 1.91 -10.55
C GLY A 118 15.48 0.97 -10.15
N THR A 119 16.26 1.42 -9.18
CA THR A 119 17.39 0.69 -8.64
C THR A 119 17.13 0.37 -7.17
N PHE A 120 17.26 -0.90 -6.82
CA PHE A 120 17.32 -1.37 -5.45
C PHE A 120 18.78 -1.36 -5.00
N VAL A 121 19.08 -0.68 -3.89
CA VAL A 121 20.43 -0.49 -3.39
C VAL A 121 20.57 -1.18 -2.05
N VAL A 122 21.60 -1.98 -1.90
CA VAL A 122 22.00 -2.58 -0.63
C VAL A 122 23.36 -2.00 -0.23
N GLN A 123 23.45 -1.50 0.99
CA GLN A 123 24.65 -0.91 1.55
C GLN A 123 25.00 -1.62 2.85
N VAL A 124 26.24 -2.04 2.97
CA VAL A 124 26.80 -2.63 4.19
C VAL A 124 27.70 -1.62 4.87
N ARG A 125 27.61 -1.52 6.20
CA ARG A 125 28.44 -0.66 7.02
C ARG A 125 29.12 -1.45 8.11
N ASP A 126 30.33 -1.06 8.44
CA ASP A 126 31.01 -1.50 9.66
C ASP A 126 30.33 -0.86 10.89
N THR A 127 29.99 -1.67 11.90
CA THR A 127 29.30 -1.18 13.11
C THR A 127 30.22 -0.37 14.02
N SER A 128 31.54 -0.55 13.94
CA SER A 128 32.52 0.13 14.78
C SER A 128 32.89 1.50 14.25
N THR A 129 33.07 1.62 12.93
CA THR A 129 33.47 2.86 12.27
C THR A 129 32.32 3.61 11.62
N MET A 130 31.19 2.90 11.37
CA MET A 130 30.05 3.38 10.59
C MET A 130 30.40 3.67 9.11
N ASP A 131 31.58 3.25 8.65
CA ASP A 131 32.00 3.41 7.27
C ASP A 131 31.24 2.45 6.34
N VAL A 132 31.01 2.89 5.12
CA VAL A 132 30.41 2.06 4.06
C VAL A 132 31.48 1.13 3.54
N ILE A 133 31.13 -0.15 3.41
CA ILE A 133 31.99 -1.16 2.83
C ILE A 133 31.49 -1.45 1.41
N ASP A 134 32.04 -0.70 0.45
CA ASP A 134 31.58 -0.76 -0.96
C ASP A 134 31.70 -2.15 -1.58
N SER A 135 32.68 -2.96 -1.17
CA SER A 135 32.89 -4.32 -1.71
C SER A 135 31.82 -5.33 -1.27
N MET A 136 31.00 -4.99 -0.26
CA MET A 136 29.92 -5.84 0.24
C MET A 136 28.53 -5.32 -0.16
N GLY A 137 28.46 -4.07 -0.63
CA GLY A 137 27.24 -3.46 -1.14
C GLY A 137 27.02 -3.79 -2.61
N PHE A 138 25.77 -3.73 -3.05
CA PHE A 138 25.40 -3.91 -4.45
C PHE A 138 24.15 -3.11 -4.81
N SER A 139 23.88 -3.04 -6.10
CA SER A 139 22.63 -2.50 -6.60
C SER A 139 22.12 -3.36 -7.74
N LYS A 140 20.80 -3.48 -7.85
CA LYS A 140 20.13 -4.19 -8.94
C LYS A 140 18.92 -3.40 -9.43
N ASP A 141 18.56 -3.61 -10.68
CA ASP A 141 17.36 -3.01 -11.24
C ASP A 141 16.12 -3.68 -10.68
N PHE A 142 15.06 -2.92 -10.51
CA PHE A 142 13.75 -3.45 -10.17
C PHE A 142 12.66 -2.87 -11.07
N SER A 143 11.63 -3.67 -11.27
CA SER A 143 10.37 -3.28 -11.89
C SER A 143 9.23 -3.74 -10.99
N SER A 144 8.21 -2.91 -10.84
CA SER A 144 7.01 -3.25 -10.09
C SER A 144 5.77 -2.74 -10.79
N LEU A 145 4.79 -3.62 -10.97
CA LEU A 145 3.45 -3.26 -11.42
C LEU A 145 2.55 -3.12 -10.20
N MET A 146 1.93 -1.95 -10.04
CA MET A 146 0.98 -1.70 -8.96
C MET A 146 -0.39 -1.38 -9.54
N THR A 147 -1.43 -2.01 -9.04
CA THR A 147 -2.79 -1.87 -9.54
C THR A 147 -3.77 -1.54 -8.42
N ARG A 148 -4.75 -0.69 -8.74
CA ARG A 148 -5.88 -0.32 -7.87
C ARG A 148 -7.11 -0.04 -8.71
N LYS A 149 -8.29 -0.37 -8.17
CA LYS A 149 -9.59 0.06 -8.72
C LYS A 149 -10.18 1.16 -7.84
N VAL A 150 -10.80 2.16 -8.45
CA VAL A 150 -11.46 3.27 -7.74
C VAL A 150 -12.87 3.43 -8.28
N LYS A 151 -13.85 3.47 -7.38
CA LYS A 151 -15.25 3.76 -7.71
C LYS A 151 -15.56 5.23 -7.50
N PHE A 152 -16.27 5.79 -8.45
CA PHE A 152 -16.78 7.16 -8.39
C PHE A 152 -18.29 7.16 -8.49
N VAL A 153 -18.92 8.14 -7.89
CA VAL A 153 -20.36 8.39 -7.97
C VAL A 153 -20.63 9.86 -8.24
N ARG A 154 -21.64 10.14 -9.05
CA ARG A 154 -22.19 11.47 -9.23
C ARG A 154 -23.04 11.84 -8.01
N THR A 155 -22.84 13.06 -7.55
CA THR A 155 -23.61 13.64 -6.45
C THR A 155 -24.28 14.90 -6.95
N VAL A 156 -25.58 15.02 -6.75
CA VAL A 156 -26.36 16.20 -7.16
C VAL A 156 -25.82 17.45 -6.46
N ASN A 157 -25.56 18.50 -7.23
CA ASN A 157 -25.15 19.81 -6.73
C ASN A 157 -25.77 20.92 -7.60
N GLN A 158 -26.81 21.54 -7.10
CA GLN A 158 -27.53 22.60 -7.81
C GLN A 158 -26.68 23.85 -8.06
N ASN A 159 -25.56 24.02 -7.38
CA ASN A 159 -24.64 25.14 -7.57
C ASN A 159 -23.59 24.87 -8.67
N ASN A 160 -23.54 23.65 -9.20
CA ASN A 160 -22.66 23.31 -10.32
C ASN A 160 -23.44 23.54 -11.64
N PRO A 161 -22.84 24.15 -12.68
CA PRO A 161 -23.46 24.28 -13.99
C PRO A 161 -24.02 22.99 -14.58
N ASP A 162 -23.34 21.86 -14.32
CA ASP A 162 -23.74 20.54 -14.79
C ASP A 162 -24.75 19.85 -13.86
N GLY A 163 -25.14 20.49 -12.75
CA GLY A 163 -26.10 19.97 -11.79
C GLY A 163 -25.57 18.83 -10.90
N TYR A 164 -24.33 18.40 -11.07
CA TYR A 164 -23.70 17.35 -10.28
C TYR A 164 -22.19 17.57 -10.17
N PHE A 165 -21.53 16.77 -9.33
CA PHE A 165 -20.08 16.60 -9.28
C PHE A 165 -19.73 15.15 -9.00
N TRP A 166 -18.58 14.72 -9.46
CA TRP A 166 -18.04 13.39 -9.16
C TRP A 166 -17.35 13.36 -7.77
N ARG A 167 -17.46 12.24 -7.09
CA ARG A 167 -16.68 11.98 -5.88
C ARG A 167 -16.18 10.54 -5.86
N ILE A 168 -15.02 10.32 -5.26
CA ILE A 168 -14.53 8.97 -4.96
C ILE A 168 -15.40 8.40 -3.84
N SER A 169 -16.06 7.27 -4.09
CA SER A 169 -16.89 6.56 -3.12
C SER A 169 -16.14 5.42 -2.44
N ALA A 170 -15.39 4.63 -3.20
CA ALA A 170 -14.64 3.51 -2.66
C ALA A 170 -13.39 3.23 -3.50
N MET A 171 -12.44 2.49 -2.93
CA MET A 171 -11.24 2.04 -3.64
C MET A 171 -10.79 0.67 -3.13
N THR A 172 -10.17 -0.13 -4.00
CA THR A 172 -9.52 -1.35 -3.55
C THR A 172 -8.17 -1.04 -2.89
N PRO A 173 -7.62 -1.94 -2.08
CA PRO A 173 -6.21 -1.88 -1.73
C PRO A 173 -5.35 -1.71 -2.99
N LEU A 174 -4.22 -1.02 -2.86
CA LEU A 174 -3.21 -0.99 -3.94
C LEU A 174 -2.32 -2.22 -3.77
N VAL A 175 -2.21 -3.00 -4.82
CA VAL A 175 -1.35 -4.19 -4.86
C VAL A 175 -0.19 -3.93 -5.80
N GLY A 176 1.02 -4.18 -5.32
CA GLY A 176 2.25 -4.10 -6.10
C GLY A 176 2.99 -5.43 -6.09
N VAL A 177 3.41 -5.89 -7.26
CA VAL A 177 4.13 -7.15 -7.42
C VAL A 177 5.40 -6.92 -8.21
N SER A 178 6.48 -7.52 -7.71
CA SER A 178 7.77 -7.61 -8.37
C SER A 178 8.31 -9.02 -8.15
N GLY A 179 8.60 -9.74 -9.22
CA GLY A 179 8.91 -11.16 -9.13
C GLY A 179 7.70 -12.01 -8.74
N ASP A 180 7.95 -13.27 -8.41
CA ASP A 180 6.92 -14.29 -8.16
C ASP A 180 7.14 -15.13 -6.90
N LYS A 181 8.17 -14.80 -6.09
CA LYS A 181 8.53 -15.62 -4.94
C LYS A 181 7.68 -15.36 -3.72
N VAL A 182 7.36 -14.10 -3.43
CA VAL A 182 6.63 -13.72 -2.22
C VAL A 182 5.25 -13.21 -2.54
N SER A 183 4.28 -13.62 -1.73
CA SER A 183 2.91 -13.13 -1.77
C SER A 183 2.32 -12.97 -0.38
N LEU A 184 1.21 -12.24 -0.28
CA LEU A 184 0.47 -12.07 0.96
C LEU A 184 -0.72 -13.04 0.96
N SER A 185 -0.88 -13.84 2.00
CA SER A 185 -2.05 -14.68 2.22
C SER A 185 -3.14 -13.96 2.98
N SER A 186 -2.79 -13.23 4.05
CA SER A 186 -3.75 -12.42 4.80
C SER A 186 -3.08 -11.27 5.55
N LEU A 187 -3.87 -10.24 5.85
CA LEU A 187 -3.55 -9.15 6.77
C LEU A 187 -4.66 -9.05 7.81
N ASN A 188 -4.32 -9.17 9.08
CA ASN A 188 -5.23 -8.97 10.20
C ASN A 188 -4.70 -7.86 11.11
N ILE A 189 -5.61 -6.99 11.54
CA ILE A 189 -5.33 -5.88 12.45
C ILE A 189 -6.22 -6.04 13.68
N PHE A 190 -5.61 -6.11 14.85
CA PHE A 190 -6.31 -6.31 16.13
C PHE A 190 -6.11 -5.12 17.06
N SER A 191 -7.05 -4.89 17.95
CA SER A 191 -6.81 -4.10 19.15
C SER A 191 -5.81 -4.82 20.07
N VAL A 192 -5.27 -4.10 21.03
CA VAL A 192 -4.30 -4.64 21.97
C VAL A 192 -4.85 -4.58 23.38
N ASN A 193 -4.83 -5.70 24.06
CA ASN A 193 -5.06 -5.82 25.50
C ASN A 193 -3.69 -5.84 26.20
N ALA A 194 -3.44 -4.85 27.05
CA ALA A 194 -2.22 -4.79 27.85
C ALA A 194 -2.55 -5.14 29.30
N SER A 195 -1.88 -6.14 29.85
CA SER A 195 -1.92 -6.46 31.26
C SER A 195 -0.55 -6.24 31.89
N THR A 196 -0.52 -5.74 33.13
CA THR A 196 0.73 -5.53 33.86
C THR A 196 0.84 -6.63 34.90
N ASP A 197 1.85 -7.48 34.72
CA ASP A 197 2.26 -8.46 35.74
C ASP A 197 3.43 -7.85 36.52
N SER A 198 3.29 -7.82 37.86
CA SER A 198 4.33 -7.27 38.75
C SER A 198 5.64 -8.07 38.74
N ILE A 199 5.64 -9.30 38.20
CA ILE A 199 6.79 -10.19 38.14
C ILE A 199 7.44 -10.18 36.76
N ASN A 200 6.64 -10.17 35.67
CA ASN A 200 7.10 -10.37 34.30
C ASN A 200 7.04 -9.09 33.44
N GLY A 201 6.54 -7.98 33.97
CA GLY A 201 6.39 -6.74 33.24
C GLY A 201 5.05 -6.62 32.51
N ILE A 202 5.04 -5.98 31.34
CA ILE A 202 3.82 -5.76 30.56
C ILE A 202 3.66 -6.90 29.57
N THR A 203 2.54 -7.63 29.67
CA THR A 203 2.12 -8.60 28.67
C THR A 203 1.13 -7.93 27.71
N VAL A 204 1.35 -8.15 26.43
CA VAL A 204 0.52 -7.64 25.35
C VAL A 204 -0.17 -8.81 24.67
N GLU A 205 -1.49 -8.81 24.68
CA GLU A 205 -2.31 -9.86 24.09
C GLU A 205 -3.16 -9.31 22.95
N GLU A 206 -3.53 -10.19 22.03
CA GLU A 206 -4.46 -9.89 20.96
C GLU A 206 -5.85 -9.57 21.53
N GLY A 207 -6.45 -8.49 21.05
CA GLY A 207 -7.80 -8.08 21.39
C GLY A 207 -8.78 -8.34 20.25
N ASP A 208 -9.73 -7.44 20.07
CA ASP A 208 -10.75 -7.55 19.03
C ASP A 208 -10.16 -7.36 17.63
N LEU A 209 -10.66 -8.12 16.65
CA LEU A 209 -10.34 -7.95 15.24
C LEU A 209 -10.94 -6.63 14.72
N LEU A 210 -10.08 -5.70 14.31
CA LEU A 210 -10.47 -4.40 13.78
C LEU A 210 -10.58 -4.38 12.25
N PHE A 211 -9.76 -5.18 11.57
CA PHE A 211 -9.74 -5.30 10.12
C PHE A 211 -9.12 -6.61 9.68
N ALA A 212 -9.69 -7.23 8.65
CA ALA A 212 -9.15 -8.42 8.02
C ALA A 212 -9.18 -8.28 6.49
N LEU A 213 -8.21 -8.87 5.83
CA LEU A 213 -8.08 -8.93 4.38
C LEU A 213 -7.43 -10.24 3.98
N ASN A 214 -8.06 -10.99 3.08
CA ASN A 214 -7.53 -12.22 2.51
C ASN A 214 -7.06 -11.99 1.08
N SER A 215 -6.06 -12.74 0.64
CA SER A 215 -5.49 -12.63 -0.71
C SER A 215 -6.53 -12.76 -1.83
N SER A 216 -7.51 -13.65 -1.65
CA SER A 216 -8.59 -13.88 -2.63
C SER A 216 -9.52 -12.68 -2.83
N GLU A 217 -9.55 -11.74 -1.91
CA GLU A 217 -10.46 -10.59 -1.91
C GLU A 217 -9.79 -9.28 -2.33
N ILE A 218 -8.44 -9.21 -2.25
CA ILE A 218 -7.68 -7.95 -2.37
C ILE A 218 -8.03 -7.18 -3.64
N GLY A 219 -8.17 -7.86 -4.78
CA GLY A 219 -8.43 -7.23 -6.08
C GLY A 219 -9.84 -6.67 -6.25
N ASP A 220 -10.80 -7.12 -5.43
CA ASP A 220 -12.22 -6.82 -5.57
C ASP A 220 -12.87 -6.27 -4.30
N LEU A 221 -12.16 -6.25 -3.17
CA LEU A 221 -12.62 -5.65 -1.94
C LEU A 221 -12.55 -4.11 -2.06
N PHE A 222 -13.70 -3.49 -2.24
CA PHE A 222 -13.79 -2.04 -2.22
C PHE A 222 -13.96 -1.52 -0.79
N LEU A 223 -12.97 -0.78 -0.32
CA LEU A 223 -13.04 -0.04 0.93
C LEU A 223 -13.80 1.25 0.69
N ASP A 224 -14.98 1.35 1.30
CA ASP A 224 -15.82 2.55 1.23
C ASP A 224 -15.11 3.69 1.98
N ARG A 225 -15.09 4.88 1.37
CA ARG A 225 -14.46 6.07 1.95
C ARG A 225 -15.05 6.45 3.31
N ASP A 226 -16.33 6.20 3.50
CA ASP A 226 -17.04 6.54 4.73
C ASP A 226 -16.88 5.46 5.82
N ASN A 227 -16.49 4.23 5.43
CA ASN A 227 -16.30 3.05 6.30
C ASN A 227 -14.88 2.47 6.24
N LEU A 228 -13.87 3.32 6.15
CA LEU A 228 -12.47 2.87 6.20
C LEU A 228 -12.13 2.26 7.56
N PRO A 229 -11.15 1.33 7.64
CA PRO A 229 -10.55 0.94 8.89
C PRO A 229 -10.19 2.18 9.71
N THR A 230 -10.75 2.30 10.89
CA THR A 230 -10.63 3.52 11.72
C THR A 230 -9.96 3.18 13.03
N PHE A 231 -8.94 3.97 13.39
CA PHE A 231 -8.15 3.78 14.60
C PHE A 231 -8.10 5.09 15.41
N ASP A 232 -8.06 4.97 16.70
CA ASP A 232 -7.86 6.12 17.57
C ASP A 232 -6.40 6.61 17.53
N ALA A 233 -6.23 7.92 17.63
CA ALA A 233 -4.92 8.51 17.69
C ALA A 233 -4.14 7.97 18.91
N PHE A 234 -2.91 7.53 18.66
CA PHE A 234 -1.98 6.95 19.64
C PHE A 234 -2.40 5.58 20.20
N GLN A 235 -3.48 4.98 19.71
CA GLN A 235 -3.86 3.61 19.99
C GLN A 235 -2.72 2.66 19.58
N HIS A 236 -2.50 1.62 20.38
CA HIS A 236 -1.67 0.49 19.99
C HIS A 236 -2.55 -0.56 19.33
N ILE A 237 -2.09 -1.03 18.19
CA ILE A 237 -2.74 -2.12 17.45
C ILE A 237 -1.70 -3.18 17.11
N MET A 238 -2.15 -4.41 16.97
CA MET A 238 -1.33 -5.55 16.56
C MET A 238 -1.60 -5.85 15.09
N LEU A 239 -0.52 -6.03 14.35
CA LEU A 239 -0.54 -6.45 12.96
C LEU A 239 -0.12 -7.91 12.90
N LYS A 240 -0.87 -8.74 12.17
CA LYS A 240 -0.48 -10.11 11.78
C LYS A 240 -0.60 -10.25 10.27
N ILE A 241 0.48 -10.62 9.61
CA ILE A 241 0.56 -10.79 8.16
C ILE A 241 1.01 -12.20 7.86
N ALA A 242 0.14 -13.00 7.27
CA ALA A 242 0.49 -14.31 6.75
C ALA A 242 1.08 -14.16 5.33
N VAL A 243 2.20 -14.81 5.10
CA VAL A 243 3.01 -14.72 3.88
C VAL A 243 3.16 -16.09 3.24
N GLU A 244 3.24 -16.13 1.92
CA GLU A 244 3.74 -17.28 1.18
C GLU A 244 5.07 -16.89 0.53
N ASN A 245 6.10 -17.70 0.74
CA ASN A 245 7.39 -17.57 0.09
C ASN A 245 7.76 -18.88 -0.62
N ASN A 246 7.78 -18.82 -1.95
CA ASN A 246 8.15 -19.95 -2.82
C ASN A 246 9.65 -19.93 -3.20
N GLY A 247 10.40 -18.98 -2.65
CA GLY A 247 11.85 -18.91 -2.81
C GLY A 247 12.58 -19.92 -1.93
N PRO A 248 13.87 -20.15 -2.18
CA PRO A 248 14.69 -20.90 -1.24
C PRO A 248 14.76 -20.14 0.08
N GLU A 249 14.63 -20.85 1.18
CA GLU A 249 14.89 -20.27 2.50
C GLU A 249 16.31 -19.69 2.50
N TYR A 250 16.41 -18.42 2.82
CA TYR A 250 17.70 -17.78 3.04
C TYR A 250 18.05 -17.91 4.52
N ALA A 251 18.69 -19.03 4.87
CA ALA A 251 19.10 -19.31 6.23
C ALA A 251 20.30 -18.42 6.59
N LEU A 252 20.04 -17.26 7.13
CA LEU A 252 20.99 -16.61 8.03
C LEU A 252 20.67 -17.13 9.43
N ASP A 253 21.69 -17.59 10.16
CA ASP A 253 21.57 -18.20 11.51
C ASP A 253 20.78 -17.35 12.52
N SER A 254 20.57 -16.08 12.21
CA SER A 254 19.89 -15.13 13.08
C SER A 254 18.51 -14.66 12.59
N VAL A 255 18.07 -15.03 11.39
CA VAL A 255 16.84 -14.47 10.79
C VAL A 255 15.70 -15.46 10.78
N GLY A 256 15.99 -16.74 10.67
CA GLY A 256 15.02 -17.82 10.78
C GLY A 256 13.98 -17.94 9.67
N VAL A 257 13.80 -16.92 8.83
CA VAL A 257 12.72 -16.85 7.81
C VAL A 257 13.23 -16.35 6.48
N GLY A 258 12.51 -16.68 5.41
CA GLY A 258 12.89 -16.37 4.03
C GLY A 258 12.57 -14.94 3.57
N GLU A 259 11.85 -14.13 4.36
CA GLU A 259 11.38 -12.81 3.96
C GLU A 259 11.51 -11.75 5.05
N TRP A 260 11.48 -10.50 4.60
CA TRP A 260 11.43 -9.31 5.44
C TRP A 260 10.09 -8.61 5.28
N VAL A 261 9.34 -8.46 6.38
CA VAL A 261 8.03 -7.81 6.38
C VAL A 261 8.07 -6.51 7.14
N MET A 262 7.60 -5.44 6.50
CA MET A 262 7.60 -4.10 7.07
C MET A 262 6.34 -3.32 6.73
N ASN A 263 5.78 -2.66 7.74
CA ASN A 263 4.76 -1.63 7.57
C ASN A 263 5.39 -0.24 7.55
N ARG A 264 4.97 0.59 6.57
CA ARG A 264 5.28 2.01 6.47
C ARG A 264 3.98 2.80 6.50
N TYR A 265 3.89 3.80 7.34
CA TYR A 265 2.67 4.56 7.55
C TYR A 265 2.97 6.05 7.78
N GLY A 266 1.95 6.92 7.58
CA GLY A 266 2.07 8.34 7.83
C GLY A 266 1.84 9.24 6.62
N ARG A 267 2.23 10.50 6.71
CA ARG A 267 1.78 11.56 5.82
C ARG A 267 2.62 11.78 4.58
N SER A 268 3.92 11.68 4.70
CA SER A 268 4.84 12.15 3.65
C SER A 268 6.19 11.50 3.81
N GLN A 269 7.05 11.75 2.85
CA GLN A 269 8.41 11.26 2.81
C GLN A 269 9.22 11.53 4.11
N TYR A 270 8.94 12.61 4.83
CA TYR A 270 9.68 13.03 6.03
C TYR A 270 8.97 12.72 7.35
N GLN A 271 7.70 12.32 7.32
CA GLN A 271 6.86 12.06 8.51
C GLN A 271 6.26 10.66 8.48
N ARG A 272 7.10 9.67 8.25
CA ARG A 272 6.71 8.24 8.20
C ARG A 272 7.19 7.51 9.42
N GLY A 273 6.28 6.69 9.96
CA GLY A 273 6.67 5.61 10.83
C GLY A 273 6.97 4.35 10.01
N ARG A 274 7.84 3.53 10.55
CA ARG A 274 8.19 2.20 10.02
C ARG A 274 8.06 1.21 11.16
N ARG A 275 7.51 0.03 10.85
CA ARG A 275 7.45 -1.09 11.79
C ARG A 275 7.85 -2.35 11.05
N LYS A 276 8.87 -3.02 11.55
CA LYS A 276 9.17 -4.38 11.16
C LYS A 276 8.19 -5.30 11.87
N LEU A 277 7.75 -6.33 11.16
CA LEU A 277 7.04 -7.46 11.71
C LEU A 277 7.99 -8.65 11.69
N ASN A 278 7.92 -9.50 12.70
CA ASN A 278 8.81 -10.64 12.81
C ASN A 278 8.03 -11.95 12.94
N ASP A 279 8.69 -13.04 12.57
CA ASP A 279 8.23 -14.42 12.66
C ASP A 279 9.30 -15.25 13.39
N LYS A 280 9.57 -14.85 14.66
CA LYS A 280 10.67 -15.40 15.49
C LYS A 280 10.21 -15.92 16.85
N GLY A 281 8.89 -15.93 17.09
CA GLY A 281 8.36 -16.28 18.40
C GLY A 281 8.73 -15.27 19.48
N ILE A 282 8.88 -13.97 19.14
CA ILE A 282 9.32 -12.92 20.06
C ILE A 282 8.31 -11.78 20.11
N GLY A 283 8.03 -11.28 21.30
CA GLY A 283 7.12 -10.15 21.52
C GLY A 283 5.67 -10.55 21.32
N VAL A 284 5.00 -10.01 20.30
CA VAL A 284 3.61 -10.35 19.94
C VAL A 284 3.52 -11.45 18.89
N ASP A 285 4.65 -11.91 18.42
CA ASP A 285 4.76 -13.10 17.60
C ASP A 285 4.95 -14.30 18.52
N GLU A 286 4.02 -15.25 18.44
CA GLU A 286 3.94 -16.36 19.40
C GLU A 286 4.64 -17.62 18.90
N ILE A 287 4.69 -17.82 17.58
CA ILE A 287 5.15 -19.07 16.98
C ILE A 287 6.26 -18.75 15.98
N VAL A 288 7.43 -19.31 16.20
CA VAL A 288 8.57 -19.13 15.30
C VAL A 288 8.38 -19.88 14.00
N ASN A 289 8.64 -19.22 12.87
CA ASN A 289 8.63 -19.77 11.52
C ASN A 289 7.29 -20.43 11.13
N ASP A 290 6.17 -19.78 11.46
CA ASP A 290 4.84 -20.20 11.01
C ASP A 290 4.32 -19.40 9.79
N ASN A 291 5.18 -18.53 9.24
CA ASN A 291 4.88 -17.61 8.15
C ASN A 291 3.84 -16.55 8.51
N ILE A 292 3.61 -16.30 9.80
CA ILE A 292 2.77 -15.20 10.29
C ILE A 292 3.65 -14.17 10.97
N HIS A 293 3.94 -13.10 10.24
CA HIS A 293 4.72 -12.00 10.79
C HIS A 293 3.86 -11.10 11.67
N ALA A 294 4.25 -10.94 12.92
CA ALA A 294 3.53 -10.10 13.87
C ALA A 294 4.34 -8.89 14.33
N GLY A 295 3.64 -7.82 14.72
CA GLY A 295 4.26 -6.62 15.26
C GLY A 295 3.26 -5.61 15.81
N LEU A 296 3.73 -4.76 16.71
CA LEU A 296 2.95 -3.67 17.27
C LEU A 296 3.10 -2.39 16.46
N TRP A 297 2.00 -1.71 16.24
CA TRP A 297 1.96 -0.41 15.61
C TRP A 297 1.26 0.60 16.50
N ARG A 298 1.95 1.68 16.88
CA ARG A 298 1.32 2.84 17.52
C ARG A 298 0.81 3.78 16.44
N VAL A 299 -0.50 3.94 16.37
CA VAL A 299 -1.16 4.85 15.44
C VAL A 299 -0.76 6.29 15.76
N HIS A 300 -0.42 7.07 14.75
CA HIS A 300 -0.09 8.50 14.92
C HIS A 300 -1.37 9.35 15.02
N GLY A 301 -1.23 10.62 15.41
CA GLY A 301 -2.37 11.55 15.45
C GLY A 301 -2.81 12.07 14.08
N PRO A 302 -4.05 12.56 13.92
CA PRO A 302 -4.57 13.10 12.66
C PRO A 302 -3.90 14.43 12.26
N GLY A 303 -3.25 15.10 13.19
CA GLY A 303 -2.56 16.36 13.02
C GLY A 303 -3.14 17.48 13.88
N LEU A 304 -2.44 18.60 13.92
CA LEU A 304 -2.86 19.77 14.70
C LEU A 304 -4.18 20.31 14.15
N GLY A 305 -5.16 20.54 15.04
CA GLY A 305 -6.44 21.14 14.69
C GLY A 305 -7.41 20.23 13.91
N GLN A 306 -7.08 18.96 13.66
CA GLN A 306 -7.95 18.03 12.94
C GLN A 306 -8.52 16.98 13.88
N GLU A 307 -9.83 16.76 13.79
CA GLU A 307 -10.54 15.70 14.52
C GLU A 307 -10.27 14.32 13.89
N SER A 308 -10.22 14.25 12.57
CA SER A 308 -9.93 13.03 11.86
C SER A 308 -9.17 13.29 10.56
N ARG A 309 -8.46 12.27 10.08
CA ARG A 309 -7.76 12.29 8.77
C ARG A 309 -7.57 10.90 8.20
N ILE A 310 -7.65 10.83 6.86
CA ILE A 310 -7.36 9.61 6.11
C ILE A 310 -5.85 9.58 5.80
N PHE A 311 -5.26 8.42 6.03
CA PHE A 311 -3.87 8.09 5.72
C PHE A 311 -3.82 6.80 4.92
N ARG A 312 -2.61 6.37 4.57
CA ARG A 312 -2.35 5.08 3.98
C ARG A 312 -1.19 4.39 4.67
N SER A 313 -1.25 3.08 4.67
CA SER A 313 -0.19 2.20 5.12
C SER A 313 0.32 1.40 3.93
N PHE A 314 1.63 1.19 3.85
CA PHE A 314 2.27 0.30 2.89
C PHE A 314 2.90 -0.86 3.64
N PHE A 315 2.43 -2.06 3.36
CA PHE A 315 3.04 -3.30 3.80
C PHE A 315 3.93 -3.81 2.68
N SER A 316 5.18 -4.08 2.96
CA SER A 316 6.13 -4.66 2.00
C SER A 316 6.65 -5.97 2.54
N ILE A 317 6.54 -7.00 1.71
CA ILE A 317 7.09 -8.33 1.91
C ILE A 317 8.22 -8.47 0.90
N ILE A 318 9.45 -8.62 1.35
CA ILE A 318 10.64 -8.69 0.50
C ILE A 318 11.33 -10.02 0.76
N ASP A 319 11.51 -10.82 -0.28
CA ASP A 319 12.32 -12.03 -0.21
C ASP A 319 13.76 -11.69 0.21
N LEU A 320 14.30 -12.38 1.20
CA LEU A 320 15.63 -12.06 1.76
C LEU A 320 16.75 -12.20 0.74
N ALA A 321 16.63 -13.09 -0.22
CA ALA A 321 17.60 -13.18 -1.31
C ALA A 321 17.68 -11.86 -2.12
N THR A 322 16.59 -11.08 -2.19
CA THR A 322 16.61 -9.74 -2.77
C THR A 322 17.59 -8.81 -2.04
N ILE A 323 17.71 -8.95 -0.72
CA ILE A 323 18.53 -8.09 0.14
C ILE A 323 19.97 -8.61 0.26
N PHE A 324 20.17 -9.93 0.24
CA PHE A 324 21.46 -10.54 0.56
C PHE A 324 22.24 -11.06 -0.63
N THR A 325 21.63 -11.18 -1.80
CA THR A 325 22.33 -11.66 -3.00
C THR A 325 22.17 -10.69 -4.16
N GLU A 326 23.25 -10.44 -4.90
CA GLU A 326 23.21 -9.60 -6.09
C GLU A 326 22.38 -10.28 -7.20
N ASP A 327 22.53 -11.58 -7.37
CA ASP A 327 21.91 -12.38 -8.43
C ASP A 327 20.48 -12.83 -8.13
N GLY A 328 19.98 -12.60 -6.90
CA GLY A 328 18.68 -13.10 -6.43
C GLY A 328 17.44 -12.47 -7.07
N GLY A 329 17.63 -11.54 -8.01
CA GLY A 329 16.52 -10.74 -8.57
C GLY A 329 15.92 -9.78 -7.54
N TYR A 330 14.83 -9.12 -7.91
CA TYR A 330 14.05 -8.29 -7.00
C TYR A 330 12.65 -8.90 -6.83
N ASN A 331 12.39 -9.48 -5.66
CA ASN A 331 11.13 -10.10 -5.33
C ASN A 331 10.50 -9.38 -4.14
N CYS A 332 9.37 -8.73 -4.40
CA CYS A 332 8.65 -7.93 -3.41
C CYS A 332 7.16 -7.92 -3.69
N TYR A 333 6.37 -8.18 -2.67
CA TYR A 333 4.94 -7.91 -2.68
C TYR A 333 4.66 -6.66 -1.85
N THR A 334 3.82 -5.78 -2.36
CA THR A 334 3.41 -4.55 -1.66
C THR A 334 1.91 -4.46 -1.61
N LEU A 335 1.38 -4.23 -0.41
CA LEU A 335 -0.04 -3.93 -0.19
C LEU A 335 -0.16 -2.51 0.39
N SER A 336 -1.07 -1.69 -0.11
CA SER A 336 -1.39 -0.42 0.54
C SER A 336 -2.89 -0.31 0.81
N ILE A 337 -3.24 -0.01 2.05
CA ILE A 337 -4.61 0.22 2.48
C ILE A 337 -4.78 1.66 2.97
N PRO A 338 -5.89 2.34 2.62
CA PRO A 338 -6.31 3.56 3.28
C PRO A 338 -6.87 3.24 4.67
N TYR A 339 -6.62 4.12 5.64
CA TYR A 339 -7.20 4.05 6.97
C TYR A 339 -7.49 5.45 7.52
N LYS A 340 -8.42 5.55 8.43
CA LYS A 340 -8.80 6.80 9.09
C LYS A 340 -8.25 6.82 10.51
N VAL A 341 -7.70 7.95 10.92
CA VAL A 341 -7.31 8.20 12.31
C VAL A 341 -8.23 9.26 12.89
N THR A 342 -8.78 8.98 14.06
CA THR A 342 -9.66 9.90 14.82
C THR A 342 -9.00 10.29 16.13
N ARG A 343 -9.30 11.47 16.64
CA ARG A 343 -8.97 11.79 18.03
C ARG A 343 -9.95 11.05 18.94
N PRO A 344 -9.48 10.40 20.00
CA PRO A 344 -10.39 9.90 21.03
C PRO A 344 -11.12 11.10 21.66
N ASN A 345 -12.42 10.92 21.89
CA ASN A 345 -13.27 11.90 22.60
C ASN A 345 -12.84 12.08 24.06
#